data_2d11bd4fbc7cae1aabdca22af2b442c4
#
_entry.id   2d11bd4fbc7cae1aabdca22af2b442c4
#
_cell.length_a   1.000
_cell.length_b   1.000
_cell.length_c   1.000
_cell.angle_alpha   90.00
_cell.angle_beta   90.00
_cell.angle_gamma   90.00
#
_symmetry.space_group_name_H-M   'P 1'
#
loop_
_entity.id
_entity.type
_entity.pdbx_description
1 polymer ?
#
loop_
_entity_poly.entity_id
_entity_poly.type
_entity_poly.pdbx_seq_one_letter_code
_entity_poly.pdbx_strand_id
1 'polypeptide(L)'
;MNNLSINSVLDHKYSAYFGFTSDEVREMAAYYGASDKYDEICEWYDGYRFGKTEIFNPWSVVNYFSNECEPRAFWVSTGSNDVIGEVLAEADEEIYHRLASLVNGETITTYIDTGVIYPQIKKNPSTIYSFLLVTGYLKAVKTTLSFNGDFMCEISLPNREIALVYHKEILQKFETMIPQSTAIAVQEAIFSGDNRKLKTQIQTLLMESASSFDTAGENFYHGFMLGLCALLGGFFVTSNRESGEGRYDIQLKPVKKGLPGIIIELKAEKNWYRREPETVVRYCTKTDSGKTI
;
A
#
# COMPACT_ATOMS: atom_id res chain seq x y z
N MET A 1 -21.43 -33.67 -3.09
CA MET A 1 -21.36 -33.22 -4.49
C MET A 1 -19.95 -33.54 -5.02
N ASN A 2 -19.76 -34.73 -5.56
CA ASN A 2 -18.41 -35.24 -5.88
C ASN A 2 -17.93 -34.93 -7.32
N ASN A 3 -18.69 -34.18 -8.12
CA ASN A 3 -18.40 -33.98 -9.54
C ASN A 3 -18.30 -32.49 -9.94
N LEU A 4 -18.15 -31.57 -9.02
CA LEU A 4 -17.88 -30.16 -9.30
C LEU A 4 -16.39 -29.94 -9.50
N SER A 5 -16.02 -29.44 -10.68
CA SER A 5 -14.68 -28.92 -10.93
C SER A 5 -14.63 -27.48 -10.42
N ILE A 6 -13.82 -27.25 -9.40
CA ILE A 6 -13.60 -25.91 -8.85
C ILE A 6 -12.39 -25.31 -9.58
N ASN A 7 -12.51 -24.07 -10.05
CA ASN A 7 -11.41 -23.30 -10.60
C ASN A 7 -11.16 -22.10 -9.69
N SER A 8 -9.88 -21.82 -9.43
CA SER A 8 -9.42 -20.72 -8.60
C SER A 8 -8.84 -19.60 -9.46
N VAL A 9 -8.44 -18.51 -8.84
CA VAL A 9 -7.73 -17.40 -9.50
C VAL A 9 -6.37 -17.81 -10.10
N LEU A 10 -5.82 -18.95 -9.70
CA LEU A 10 -4.55 -19.48 -10.22
C LEU A 10 -4.75 -20.35 -11.46
N ASP A 11 -5.98 -20.74 -11.81
CA ASP A 11 -6.28 -21.60 -12.93
C ASP A 11 -6.43 -20.83 -14.25
N HIS A 12 -6.03 -21.47 -15.36
CA HIS A 12 -6.13 -20.85 -16.69
C HIS A 12 -7.53 -20.93 -17.28
N LYS A 13 -8.32 -21.91 -16.84
CA LYS A 13 -9.65 -22.11 -17.35
C LYS A 13 -10.56 -20.96 -16.90
N TYR A 14 -11.23 -20.33 -17.85
CA TYR A 14 -12.12 -19.18 -17.63
C TYR A 14 -11.43 -17.88 -17.18
N SER A 15 -10.11 -17.78 -17.28
CA SER A 15 -9.34 -16.63 -16.77
C SER A 15 -9.72 -15.27 -17.38
N ALA A 16 -10.27 -15.24 -18.60
CA ALA A 16 -10.68 -14.02 -19.30
C ALA A 16 -12.16 -13.65 -19.12
N TYR A 17 -12.92 -14.39 -18.29
CA TYR A 17 -14.39 -14.20 -18.24
C TYR A 17 -14.89 -13.45 -16.99
N PHE A 18 -14.02 -13.17 -16.04
CA PHE A 18 -14.40 -12.58 -14.75
C PHE A 18 -13.86 -11.17 -14.55
N GLY A 19 -13.54 -10.48 -15.64
CA GLY A 19 -13.07 -9.11 -15.66
C GLY A 19 -12.97 -8.61 -17.08
N PHE A 20 -12.63 -7.34 -17.28
CA PHE A 20 -12.35 -6.82 -18.60
C PHE A 20 -10.91 -7.13 -19.01
N THR A 21 -10.72 -7.56 -20.23
CA THR A 21 -9.40 -7.73 -20.85
C THR A 21 -8.83 -6.38 -21.28
N SER A 22 -7.53 -6.34 -21.53
CA SER A 22 -6.86 -5.14 -22.04
C SER A 22 -7.46 -4.63 -23.34
N ASP A 23 -7.88 -5.54 -24.23
CA ASP A 23 -8.49 -5.16 -25.52
C ASP A 23 -9.86 -4.51 -25.32
N GLU A 24 -10.72 -5.10 -24.46
CA GLU A 24 -12.02 -4.54 -24.12
C GLU A 24 -11.89 -3.15 -23.47
N VAL A 25 -10.94 -2.96 -22.56
CA VAL A 25 -10.72 -1.64 -21.94
C VAL A 25 -10.18 -0.62 -22.95
N ARG A 26 -9.34 -1.02 -23.92
CA ARG A 26 -8.91 -0.14 -25.01
C ARG A 26 -10.08 0.29 -25.92
N GLU A 27 -10.96 -0.64 -26.24
CA GLU A 27 -12.19 -0.33 -27.00
C GLU A 27 -13.09 0.65 -26.22
N MET A 28 -13.28 0.42 -24.92
CA MET A 28 -14.03 1.35 -24.06
C MET A 28 -13.36 2.73 -24.01
N ALA A 29 -12.04 2.79 -23.82
CA ALA A 29 -11.31 4.06 -23.80
C ALA A 29 -11.45 4.82 -25.13
N ALA A 30 -11.41 4.12 -26.27
CA ALA A 30 -11.64 4.72 -27.58
C ALA A 30 -13.07 5.24 -27.72
N TYR A 31 -14.07 4.49 -27.28
CA TYR A 31 -15.49 4.87 -27.32
C TYR A 31 -15.78 6.15 -26.51
N TYR A 32 -15.16 6.27 -25.31
CA TYR A 32 -15.32 7.44 -24.45
C TYR A 32 -14.34 8.58 -24.76
N GLY A 33 -13.51 8.47 -25.82
CA GLY A 33 -12.56 9.52 -26.20
C GLY A 33 -11.38 9.68 -25.22
N ALA A 34 -11.04 8.63 -24.47
CA ALA A 34 -10.01 8.60 -23.43
C ALA A 34 -8.84 7.66 -23.78
N SER A 35 -8.55 7.46 -25.08
CA SER A 35 -7.47 6.56 -25.52
C SER A 35 -6.10 6.99 -25.01
N ASP A 36 -5.87 8.28 -24.83
CA ASP A 36 -4.65 8.87 -24.26
C ASP A 36 -4.49 8.63 -22.76
N LYS A 37 -5.56 8.22 -22.08
CA LYS A 37 -5.58 7.92 -20.64
C LYS A 37 -5.42 6.41 -20.33
N TYR A 38 -5.12 5.58 -21.33
CA TYR A 38 -5.06 4.13 -21.14
C TYR A 38 -4.02 3.71 -20.07
N ASP A 39 -2.87 4.36 -20.04
CA ASP A 39 -1.82 4.07 -19.05
C ASP A 39 -2.29 4.43 -17.63
N GLU A 40 -3.06 5.52 -17.46
CA GLU A 40 -3.68 5.89 -16.19
C GLU A 40 -4.71 4.84 -15.75
N ILE A 41 -5.55 4.35 -16.69
CA ILE A 41 -6.52 3.28 -16.40
C ILE A 41 -5.80 2.01 -15.94
N CYS A 42 -4.68 1.66 -16.57
CA CYS A 42 -3.85 0.52 -16.17
C CYS A 42 -3.29 0.71 -14.75
N GLU A 43 -2.69 1.87 -14.45
CA GLU A 43 -2.12 2.15 -13.13
C GLU A 43 -3.17 1.98 -12.01
N TRP A 44 -4.41 2.40 -12.27
CA TRP A 44 -5.46 2.41 -11.28
C TRP A 44 -6.23 1.11 -11.15
N TYR A 45 -6.52 0.39 -12.24
CA TYR A 45 -7.55 -0.67 -12.26
C TYR A 45 -7.11 -1.99 -12.86
N ASP A 46 -5.91 -2.06 -13.47
CA ASP A 46 -5.34 -3.31 -13.99
C ASP A 46 -4.69 -4.12 -12.88
N GLY A 47 -4.16 -5.27 -13.24
CA GLY A 47 -3.26 -6.06 -12.41
C GLY A 47 -3.93 -7.16 -11.62
N TYR A 48 -5.21 -7.44 -11.81
CA TYR A 48 -5.79 -8.69 -11.38
C TYR A 48 -5.35 -9.78 -12.33
N ARG A 49 -4.75 -10.84 -11.80
CA ARG A 49 -4.22 -11.91 -12.61
C ARG A 49 -4.91 -13.22 -12.32
N PHE A 50 -5.64 -13.71 -13.32
CA PHE A 50 -6.27 -15.03 -13.29
C PHE A 50 -5.50 -15.96 -14.20
N GLY A 51 -4.84 -16.98 -13.62
CA GLY A 51 -3.92 -17.83 -14.33
C GLY A 51 -2.80 -17.06 -15.02
N LYS A 52 -2.86 -16.92 -16.35
CA LYS A 52 -1.91 -16.12 -17.16
C LYS A 52 -2.51 -14.84 -17.73
N THR A 53 -3.80 -14.60 -17.52
CA THR A 53 -4.53 -13.47 -18.08
C THR A 53 -4.58 -12.34 -17.06
N GLU A 54 -4.15 -11.15 -17.45
CA GLU A 54 -4.39 -9.92 -16.70
C GLU A 54 -5.76 -9.38 -17.05
N ILE A 55 -6.51 -8.99 -16.05
CA ILE A 55 -7.85 -8.45 -16.19
C ILE A 55 -8.02 -7.23 -15.31
N PHE A 56 -8.90 -6.34 -15.72
CA PHE A 56 -9.31 -5.16 -14.99
C PHE A 56 -10.55 -5.45 -14.16
N ASN A 57 -10.69 -4.76 -13.03
CA ASN A 57 -11.91 -4.79 -12.24
C ASN A 57 -13.06 -4.13 -13.00
N PRO A 58 -14.14 -4.87 -13.36
CA PRO A 58 -15.24 -4.31 -14.14
C PRO A 58 -15.95 -3.14 -13.44
N TRP A 59 -16.15 -3.25 -12.12
CA TRP A 59 -16.79 -2.21 -11.34
C TRP A 59 -16.02 -0.89 -11.41
N SER A 60 -14.72 -0.95 -11.18
CA SER A 60 -13.87 0.25 -11.16
C SER A 60 -13.74 0.89 -12.54
N VAL A 61 -13.59 0.08 -13.60
CA VAL A 61 -13.50 0.55 -14.98
C VAL A 61 -14.80 1.23 -15.43
N VAL A 62 -15.96 0.61 -15.16
CA VAL A 62 -17.25 1.21 -15.50
C VAL A 62 -17.47 2.51 -14.75
N ASN A 63 -17.14 2.57 -13.47
CA ASN A 63 -17.28 3.81 -12.69
C ASN A 63 -16.29 4.89 -13.15
N TYR A 64 -15.08 4.55 -13.58
CA TYR A 64 -14.13 5.50 -14.15
C TYR A 64 -14.72 6.21 -15.37
N PHE A 65 -15.24 5.45 -16.34
CA PHE A 65 -15.86 6.05 -17.53
C PHE A 65 -17.14 6.83 -17.19
N SER A 66 -17.92 6.39 -16.21
CA SER A 66 -19.12 7.10 -15.74
C SER A 66 -18.79 8.37 -14.96
N ASN A 67 -17.57 8.51 -14.44
CA ASN A 67 -17.10 9.65 -13.66
C ASN A 67 -16.19 10.56 -14.50
N GLU A 68 -16.56 10.83 -15.75
CA GLU A 68 -15.85 11.75 -16.66
C GLU A 68 -14.38 11.38 -16.87
N CYS A 69 -14.01 10.10 -16.79
CA CYS A 69 -12.65 9.60 -16.88
C CYS A 69 -11.70 10.22 -15.84
N GLU A 70 -12.22 10.50 -14.64
CA GLU A 70 -11.43 10.90 -13.49
C GLU A 70 -11.16 9.68 -12.57
N PRO A 71 -9.90 9.33 -12.30
CA PRO A 71 -9.58 8.15 -11.50
C PRO A 71 -9.87 8.37 -10.01
N ARG A 72 -10.52 7.39 -9.40
CA ARG A 72 -10.83 7.33 -7.96
C ARG A 72 -10.77 5.89 -7.48
N ALA A 73 -10.65 5.71 -6.17
CA ALA A 73 -10.76 4.40 -5.55
C ALA A 73 -12.25 4.03 -5.38
N PHE A 74 -12.89 3.56 -6.45
CA PHE A 74 -14.31 3.23 -6.47
C PHE A 74 -14.66 2.02 -5.62
N TRP A 75 -13.74 1.06 -5.49
CA TRP A 75 -13.96 -0.12 -4.67
C TRP A 75 -13.99 0.20 -3.17
N VAL A 76 -13.21 1.19 -2.71
CA VAL A 76 -13.19 1.65 -1.31
C VAL A 76 -14.60 2.05 -0.82
N SER A 77 -15.47 2.49 -1.73
CA SER A 77 -16.80 2.99 -1.40
C SER A 77 -17.89 1.89 -1.35
N THR A 78 -17.59 0.63 -1.62
CA THR A 78 -18.60 -0.44 -1.75
C THR A 78 -18.98 -1.16 -0.46
N GLY A 79 -18.51 -0.69 0.71
CA GLY A 79 -18.95 -1.19 2.02
C GLY A 79 -18.41 -2.56 2.45
N SER A 80 -17.64 -3.24 1.59
CA SER A 80 -17.06 -4.58 1.89
C SER A 80 -15.61 -4.52 2.40
N ASN A 81 -15.05 -3.34 2.63
CA ASN A 81 -13.64 -3.19 3.01
C ASN A 81 -13.35 -3.53 4.48
N ASP A 82 -14.38 -3.78 5.28
CA ASP A 82 -14.25 -4.28 6.66
C ASP A 82 -13.37 -5.54 6.73
N VAL A 83 -13.30 -6.30 5.64
CA VAL A 83 -12.48 -7.52 5.53
C VAL A 83 -10.97 -7.24 5.72
N ILE A 84 -10.44 -6.17 5.10
CA ILE A 84 -9.02 -5.80 5.32
C ILE A 84 -8.82 -5.35 6.78
N GLY A 85 -9.73 -4.54 7.31
CA GLY A 85 -9.70 -4.11 8.70
C GLY A 85 -9.73 -5.30 9.67
N GLU A 86 -10.60 -6.28 9.43
CA GLU A 86 -10.66 -7.51 10.22
C GLU A 86 -9.40 -8.37 10.10
N VAL A 87 -8.86 -8.51 8.89
CA VAL A 87 -7.59 -9.22 8.65
C VAL A 87 -6.43 -8.53 9.37
N LEU A 88 -6.36 -7.21 9.30
CA LEU A 88 -5.33 -6.43 10.00
C LEU A 88 -5.52 -6.45 11.52
N ALA A 89 -6.74 -6.57 12.02
CA ALA A 89 -7.01 -6.69 13.46
C ALA A 89 -6.51 -8.04 14.03
N GLU A 90 -6.54 -9.11 13.21
CA GLU A 90 -6.06 -10.45 13.57
C GLU A 90 -4.57 -10.66 13.20
N ALA A 91 -3.96 -9.74 12.46
CA ALA A 91 -2.58 -9.84 12.01
C ALA A 91 -1.62 -9.63 13.20
N ASP A 92 -0.66 -10.54 13.33
CA ASP A 92 0.49 -10.34 14.19
C ASP A 92 1.45 -9.29 13.59
N GLU A 93 2.49 -8.96 14.33
CA GLU A 93 3.48 -7.96 13.92
C GLU A 93 4.18 -8.34 12.60
N GLU A 94 4.51 -9.61 12.41
CA GLU A 94 5.16 -10.09 11.18
C GLU A 94 4.25 -9.92 9.96
N ILE A 95 2.99 -10.34 10.06
CA ILE A 95 2.00 -10.18 8.99
C ILE A 95 1.80 -8.70 8.66
N TYR A 96 1.68 -7.87 9.71
CA TYR A 96 1.52 -6.44 9.54
C TYR A 96 2.69 -5.81 8.77
N HIS A 97 3.93 -6.11 9.16
CA HIS A 97 5.12 -5.64 8.46
C HIS A 97 5.17 -6.11 7.00
N ARG A 98 4.84 -7.35 6.76
CA ARG A 98 4.80 -7.90 5.40
C ARG A 98 3.72 -7.25 4.54
N LEU A 99 2.53 -6.97 5.09
CA LEU A 99 1.48 -6.24 4.37
C LEU A 99 1.88 -4.78 4.12
N ALA A 100 2.57 -4.14 5.07
CA ALA A 100 3.11 -2.78 4.89
C ALA A 100 4.17 -2.75 3.77
N SER A 101 5.02 -3.77 3.64
CA SER A 101 6.01 -3.83 2.56
C SER A 101 5.36 -3.98 1.17
N LEU A 102 4.20 -4.65 1.07
CA LEU A 102 3.41 -4.69 -0.17
C LEU A 102 2.93 -3.29 -0.59
N VAL A 103 2.51 -2.46 0.37
CA VAL A 103 2.11 -1.08 0.08
C VAL A 103 3.28 -0.25 -0.44
N ASN A 104 4.50 -0.58 -0.03
CA ASN A 104 5.74 0.02 -0.54
C ASN A 104 6.16 -0.50 -1.92
N GLY A 105 5.39 -1.41 -2.52
CA GLY A 105 5.65 -1.96 -3.84
C GLY A 105 6.59 -3.17 -3.83
N GLU A 106 6.89 -3.73 -2.66
CA GLU A 106 7.64 -4.97 -2.52
C GLU A 106 6.76 -6.18 -2.84
N THR A 107 7.38 -7.35 -3.01
CA THR A 107 6.69 -8.63 -3.18
C THR A 107 6.94 -9.54 -1.99
N ILE A 108 5.99 -10.43 -1.72
CA ILE A 108 6.09 -11.43 -0.65
C ILE A 108 5.99 -12.82 -1.25
N THR A 109 6.89 -13.72 -0.88
CA THR A 109 6.77 -15.13 -1.21
C THR A 109 6.07 -15.86 -0.08
N THR A 110 4.99 -16.58 -0.40
CA THR A 110 4.20 -17.34 0.58
C THR A 110 3.50 -18.54 -0.05
N TYR A 111 3.06 -19.48 0.78
CA TYR A 111 2.19 -20.58 0.36
C TYR A 111 0.75 -20.08 0.23
N ILE A 112 0.06 -20.56 -0.81
CA ILE A 112 -1.33 -20.20 -1.11
C ILE A 112 -2.20 -21.45 -1.11
N ASP A 113 -3.25 -21.42 -0.30
CA ASP A 113 -4.36 -22.36 -0.31
C ASP A 113 -5.55 -21.74 -1.05
N THR A 114 -5.86 -22.23 -2.24
CA THR A 114 -6.99 -21.74 -3.04
C THR A 114 -8.37 -22.20 -2.53
N GLY A 115 -8.39 -23.12 -1.58
CA GLY A 115 -9.60 -23.61 -0.91
C GLY A 115 -9.94 -22.88 0.38
N VAL A 116 -9.23 -21.80 0.71
CA VAL A 116 -9.42 -21.05 1.96
C VAL A 116 -10.83 -20.47 2.07
N ILE A 117 -11.42 -20.59 3.26
CA ILE A 117 -12.70 -19.97 3.61
C ILE A 117 -12.54 -19.01 4.79
N TYR A 118 -13.37 -17.96 4.82
CA TYR A 118 -13.30 -16.89 5.84
C TYR A 118 -13.11 -17.37 7.30
N PRO A 119 -13.81 -18.39 7.80
CA PRO A 119 -13.64 -18.84 9.18
C PRO A 119 -12.24 -19.42 9.50
N GLN A 120 -11.41 -19.69 8.49
CA GLN A 120 -10.09 -20.28 8.65
C GLN A 120 -8.98 -19.24 8.82
N ILE A 121 -9.26 -17.96 8.53
CA ILE A 121 -8.28 -16.85 8.58
C ILE A 121 -7.57 -16.79 9.94
N LYS A 122 -8.31 -17.06 11.03
CA LYS A 122 -7.79 -17.02 12.40
C LYS A 122 -6.82 -18.15 12.77
N LYS A 123 -6.58 -19.12 11.90
CA LYS A 123 -5.84 -20.35 12.26
C LYS A 123 -4.38 -20.36 11.83
N ASN A 124 -4.02 -19.65 10.79
CA ASN A 124 -2.65 -19.66 10.24
C ASN A 124 -2.37 -18.38 9.44
N PRO A 125 -1.21 -17.73 9.60
CA PRO A 125 -0.80 -16.55 8.83
C PRO A 125 -0.88 -16.72 7.32
N SER A 126 -0.47 -17.88 6.77
CA SER A 126 -0.55 -18.15 5.33
C SER A 126 -1.99 -18.13 4.80
N THR A 127 -2.98 -18.41 5.64
CA THR A 127 -4.40 -18.36 5.30
C THR A 127 -4.87 -16.94 5.02
N ILE A 128 -4.28 -15.93 5.68
CA ILE A 128 -4.53 -14.51 5.44
C ILE A 128 -4.15 -14.14 4.01
N TYR A 129 -2.93 -14.47 3.57
CA TYR A 129 -2.48 -14.16 2.20
C TYR A 129 -3.29 -14.90 1.16
N SER A 130 -3.65 -16.16 1.43
CA SER A 130 -4.50 -16.96 0.56
C SER A 130 -5.87 -16.33 0.39
N PHE A 131 -6.48 -15.87 1.48
CA PHE A 131 -7.78 -15.21 1.47
C PHE A 131 -7.71 -13.88 0.72
N LEU A 132 -6.72 -13.03 0.99
CA LEU A 132 -6.53 -11.77 0.31
C LEU A 132 -6.27 -11.94 -1.20
N LEU A 133 -5.58 -13.02 -1.60
CA LEU A 133 -5.38 -13.35 -3.01
C LEU A 133 -6.69 -13.77 -3.68
N VAL A 134 -7.44 -14.70 -3.07
CA VAL A 134 -8.70 -15.22 -3.65
C VAL A 134 -9.78 -14.13 -3.73
N THR A 135 -9.78 -13.18 -2.80
CA THR A 135 -10.72 -12.06 -2.77
C THR A 135 -10.29 -10.85 -3.62
N GLY A 136 -9.10 -10.92 -4.26
CA GLY A 136 -8.64 -9.87 -5.16
C GLY A 136 -7.91 -8.69 -4.50
N TYR A 137 -7.61 -8.77 -3.21
CA TYR A 137 -6.78 -7.75 -2.54
C TYR A 137 -5.28 -7.94 -2.78
N LEU A 138 -4.88 -9.09 -3.31
CA LEU A 138 -3.53 -9.39 -3.75
C LEU A 138 -3.57 -10.02 -5.14
N LYS A 139 -2.44 -9.97 -5.87
CA LYS A 139 -2.23 -10.71 -7.11
C LYS A 139 -1.03 -11.64 -7.01
N ALA A 140 -1.05 -12.76 -7.72
CA ALA A 140 0.11 -13.62 -7.89
C ALA A 140 0.96 -13.11 -9.07
N VAL A 141 2.16 -12.64 -8.78
CA VAL A 141 3.15 -12.22 -9.80
C VAL A 141 3.79 -13.47 -10.42
N LYS A 142 4.14 -14.43 -9.57
CA LYS A 142 4.73 -15.70 -9.97
C LYS A 142 4.15 -16.82 -9.15
N THR A 143 3.86 -17.94 -9.80
CA THR A 143 3.33 -19.15 -9.16
C THR A 143 4.23 -20.33 -9.50
N THR A 144 4.63 -21.06 -8.48
CA THR A 144 5.39 -22.30 -8.58
C THR A 144 4.70 -23.38 -7.76
N LEU A 145 4.68 -24.59 -8.29
CA LEU A 145 4.19 -25.76 -7.55
C LEU A 145 5.34 -26.29 -6.69
N SER A 146 5.11 -26.43 -5.39
CA SER A 146 6.07 -27.05 -4.50
C SER A 146 6.15 -28.56 -4.74
N PHE A 147 7.17 -29.22 -4.20
CA PHE A 147 7.31 -30.68 -4.28
C PHE A 147 6.11 -31.42 -3.65
N ASN A 148 5.45 -30.83 -2.67
CA ASN A 148 4.29 -31.38 -1.99
C ASN A 148 2.96 -31.11 -2.71
N GLY A 149 3.00 -30.36 -3.83
CA GLY A 149 1.79 -29.99 -4.57
C GLY A 149 1.12 -28.70 -4.10
N ASP A 150 1.70 -27.99 -3.13
CA ASP A 150 1.21 -26.69 -2.68
C ASP A 150 1.63 -25.58 -3.64
N PHE A 151 0.80 -24.57 -3.80
CA PHE A 151 1.16 -23.38 -4.56
C PHE A 151 2.05 -22.47 -3.71
N MET A 152 3.24 -22.17 -4.20
CA MET A 152 4.10 -21.11 -3.67
C MET A 152 4.05 -19.94 -4.63
N CYS A 153 3.55 -18.80 -4.14
CA CYS A 153 3.33 -17.60 -4.92
C CYS A 153 4.19 -16.44 -4.43
N GLU A 154 4.73 -15.70 -5.38
CA GLU A 154 5.20 -14.35 -5.17
C GLU A 154 3.99 -13.43 -5.39
N ILE A 155 3.58 -12.70 -4.35
CA ILE A 155 2.37 -11.89 -4.32
C ILE A 155 2.71 -10.40 -4.19
N SER A 156 1.86 -9.55 -4.76
CA SER A 156 1.94 -8.09 -4.66
C SER A 156 0.55 -7.47 -4.63
N LEU A 157 0.47 -6.15 -4.41
CA LEU A 157 -0.77 -5.42 -4.65
C LEU A 157 -1.10 -5.39 -6.15
N PRO A 158 -2.37 -5.52 -6.54
CA PRO A 158 -2.75 -5.51 -7.95
C PRO A 158 -2.55 -4.14 -8.61
N ASN A 159 -2.98 -3.06 -7.97
CA ASN A 159 -3.03 -1.74 -8.57
C ASN A 159 -3.08 -0.62 -7.51
N ARG A 160 -3.14 0.62 -7.98
CA ARG A 160 -3.17 1.83 -7.14
C ARG A 160 -4.45 1.95 -6.31
N GLU A 161 -5.60 1.52 -6.84
CA GLU A 161 -6.86 1.53 -6.11
C GLU A 161 -6.77 0.69 -4.84
N ILE A 162 -6.26 -0.54 -4.96
CA ILE A 162 -6.10 -1.45 -3.82
C ILE A 162 -5.00 -0.97 -2.87
N ALA A 163 -3.93 -0.37 -3.39
CA ALA A 163 -2.92 0.24 -2.53
C ALA A 163 -3.53 1.33 -1.62
N LEU A 164 -4.48 2.13 -2.13
CA LEU A 164 -5.20 3.12 -1.32
C LEU A 164 -6.12 2.49 -0.27
N VAL A 165 -6.73 1.32 -0.57
CA VAL A 165 -7.51 0.57 0.43
C VAL A 165 -6.63 0.15 1.60
N TYR A 166 -5.51 -0.52 1.31
CA TYR A 166 -4.55 -0.91 2.35
C TYR A 166 -4.03 0.29 3.13
N HIS A 167 -3.69 1.36 2.42
CA HIS A 167 -3.20 2.57 3.04
C HIS A 167 -4.21 3.14 4.04
N LYS A 168 -5.48 3.23 3.65
CA LYS A 168 -6.57 3.71 4.52
C LYS A 168 -6.75 2.83 5.75
N GLU A 169 -6.79 1.51 5.59
CA GLU A 169 -6.99 0.57 6.68
C GLU A 169 -5.78 0.53 7.64
N ILE A 170 -4.56 0.58 7.09
CA ILE A 170 -3.33 0.71 7.88
C ILE A 170 -3.35 2.02 8.66
N LEU A 171 -3.78 3.13 8.02
CA LEU A 171 -3.89 4.42 8.67
C LEU A 171 -4.91 4.42 9.81
N GLN A 172 -6.08 3.81 9.62
CA GLN A 172 -7.08 3.72 10.68
C GLN A 172 -6.53 3.01 11.92
N LYS A 173 -5.72 1.96 11.74
CA LYS A 173 -5.04 1.31 12.85
C LYS A 173 -4.05 2.25 13.54
N PHE A 174 -3.29 3.05 12.78
CA PHE A 174 -2.40 4.07 13.35
C PHE A 174 -3.17 5.22 14.02
N GLU A 175 -4.30 5.65 13.47
CA GLU A 175 -5.16 6.66 14.09
C GLU A 175 -5.66 6.24 15.47
N THR A 176 -5.91 4.94 15.68
CA THR A 176 -6.26 4.43 17.01
C THR A 176 -5.08 4.40 17.97
N MET A 177 -3.84 4.38 17.47
CA MET A 177 -2.61 4.34 18.27
C MET A 177 -2.00 5.74 18.48
N ILE A 178 -2.24 6.67 17.56
CA ILE A 178 -1.68 8.03 17.58
C ILE A 178 -2.80 9.03 17.85
N PRO A 179 -2.76 9.77 18.97
CA PRO A 179 -3.74 10.82 19.23
C PRO A 179 -3.77 11.85 18.10
N GLN A 180 -4.97 12.23 17.65
CA GLN A 180 -5.15 13.19 16.56
C GLN A 180 -4.40 14.51 16.82
N SER A 181 -4.35 14.95 18.10
CA SER A 181 -3.59 16.14 18.51
C SER A 181 -2.10 16.03 18.20
N THR A 182 -1.53 14.84 18.33
CA THR A 182 -0.12 14.58 18.05
C THR A 182 0.15 14.55 16.56
N ALA A 183 -0.73 13.93 15.76
CA ALA A 183 -0.64 13.97 14.30
C ALA A 183 -0.69 15.42 13.76
N ILE A 184 -1.59 16.26 14.29
CA ILE A 184 -1.66 17.69 13.95
C ILE A 184 -0.37 18.42 14.34
N ALA A 185 0.16 18.18 15.55
CA ALA A 185 1.39 18.82 16.02
C ALA A 185 2.61 18.45 15.18
N VAL A 186 2.68 17.18 14.72
CA VAL A 186 3.71 16.73 13.78
C VAL A 186 3.56 17.43 12.43
N GLN A 187 2.33 17.50 11.91
CA GLN A 187 2.03 18.20 10.65
C GLN A 187 2.45 19.66 10.72
N GLU A 188 2.08 20.38 11.76
CA GLU A 188 2.48 21.77 11.98
C GLU A 188 4.00 21.93 12.07
N ALA A 189 4.69 21.03 12.78
CA ALA A 189 6.15 21.07 12.91
C ALA A 189 6.84 20.85 11.56
N ILE A 190 6.34 19.92 10.74
CA ILE A 190 6.83 19.68 9.38
C ILE A 190 6.63 20.93 8.50
N PHE A 191 5.44 21.54 8.51
CA PHE A 191 5.16 22.72 7.68
C PHE A 191 5.92 23.98 8.09
N SER A 192 6.13 24.15 9.39
CA SER A 192 6.88 25.31 9.90
C SER A 192 8.39 25.14 9.86
N GLY A 193 8.89 23.93 9.54
CA GLY A 193 10.30 23.60 9.61
C GLY A 193 10.84 23.57 11.05
N ASP A 194 9.97 23.39 12.06
CA ASP A 194 10.35 23.35 13.46
C ASP A 194 10.88 21.96 13.86
N ASN A 195 12.18 21.78 13.64
CA ASN A 195 12.88 20.52 13.93
C ASN A 195 12.82 20.13 15.40
N ARG A 196 12.77 21.10 16.32
CA ARG A 196 12.71 20.80 17.77
C ARG A 196 11.35 20.25 18.14
N LYS A 197 10.29 20.90 17.68
CA LYS A 197 8.91 20.45 17.88
C LYS A 197 8.70 19.06 17.26
N LEU A 198 9.19 18.86 16.01
CA LEU A 198 9.12 17.59 15.32
C LEU A 198 9.82 16.47 16.09
N LYS A 199 11.06 16.69 16.52
CA LYS A 199 11.83 15.74 17.34
C LYS A 199 11.08 15.36 18.61
N THR A 200 10.57 16.34 19.35
CA THR A 200 9.85 16.11 20.60
C THR A 200 8.60 15.26 20.37
N GLN A 201 7.78 15.58 19.35
CA GLN A 201 6.56 14.85 19.08
C GLN A 201 6.85 13.40 18.66
N ILE A 202 7.84 13.16 17.78
CA ILE A 202 8.24 11.83 17.38
C ILE A 202 8.81 11.03 18.57
N GLN A 203 9.63 11.63 19.43
CA GLN A 203 10.16 10.97 20.61
C GLN A 203 9.04 10.57 21.59
N THR A 204 8.08 11.46 21.83
CA THR A 204 6.92 11.15 22.68
C THR A 204 6.12 9.97 22.14
N LEU A 205 5.80 10.00 20.86
CA LEU A 205 5.09 8.89 20.18
C LEU A 205 5.85 7.57 20.28
N LEU A 206 7.15 7.58 20.02
CA LEU A 206 7.98 6.37 20.11
C LEU A 206 8.06 5.85 21.54
N MET A 207 8.15 6.73 22.55
CA MET A 207 8.16 6.32 23.95
C MET A 207 6.82 5.76 24.43
N GLU A 208 5.69 6.33 23.97
CA GLU A 208 4.35 5.84 24.30
C GLU A 208 4.07 4.50 23.60
N SER A 209 4.63 4.27 22.42
CA SER A 209 4.50 3.01 21.67
C SER A 209 5.58 1.97 22.02
N ALA A 210 6.74 2.38 22.58
CA ALA A 210 7.93 1.53 22.75
C ALA A 210 7.83 0.45 23.84
N SER A 211 6.77 0.44 24.67
CA SER A 211 6.55 -0.69 25.59
C SER A 211 6.30 -2.03 24.89
N SER A 212 6.10 -2.00 23.56
CA SER A 212 5.84 -3.17 22.71
C SER A 212 6.96 -3.45 21.68
N PHE A 213 7.99 -2.58 21.55
CA PHE A 213 8.86 -2.54 20.36
C PHE A 213 10.37 -2.55 20.67
N ASP A 214 10.80 -3.11 21.78
CA ASP A 214 12.23 -3.17 22.20
C ASP A 214 13.18 -3.85 21.19
N THR A 215 12.67 -4.41 20.10
CA THR A 215 13.45 -5.11 19.05
C THR A 215 13.23 -4.56 17.64
N ALA A 216 12.59 -3.40 17.51
CA ALA A 216 12.21 -2.86 16.20
C ALA A 216 13.44 -2.47 15.36
N GLY A 217 13.63 -3.16 14.23
CA GLY A 217 14.65 -2.85 13.24
C GLY A 217 14.31 -1.60 12.41
N GLU A 218 15.21 -1.23 11.50
CA GLU A 218 15.09 -0.05 10.61
C GLU A 218 13.75 -0.03 9.85
N ASN A 219 13.25 -1.19 9.44
CA ASN A 219 11.98 -1.33 8.74
C ASN A 219 10.78 -0.89 9.59
N PHE A 220 10.84 -1.06 10.92
CA PHE A 220 9.79 -0.57 11.81
C PHE A 220 9.72 0.96 11.79
N TYR A 221 10.86 1.63 11.97
CA TYR A 221 10.89 3.10 11.94
C TYR A 221 10.48 3.66 10.61
N HIS A 222 10.81 2.97 9.50
CA HIS A 222 10.35 3.35 8.17
C HIS A 222 8.82 3.22 8.05
N GLY A 223 8.24 2.08 8.45
CA GLY A 223 6.80 1.87 8.44
C GLY A 223 6.05 2.84 9.34
N PHE A 224 6.57 3.09 10.55
CA PHE A 224 6.03 4.06 11.50
C PHE A 224 6.02 5.48 10.92
N MET A 225 7.14 5.94 10.37
CA MET A 225 7.23 7.27 9.75
C MET A 225 6.36 7.39 8.52
N LEU A 226 6.26 6.33 7.73
CA LEU A 226 5.37 6.28 6.57
C LEU A 226 3.91 6.43 6.99
N GLY A 227 3.47 5.67 8.02
CA GLY A 227 2.14 5.79 8.59
C GLY A 227 1.87 7.18 9.14
N LEU A 228 2.80 7.75 9.90
CA LEU A 228 2.70 9.11 10.42
C LEU A 228 2.58 10.16 9.31
N CYS A 229 3.40 10.03 8.25
CA CYS A 229 3.34 10.92 7.08
C CYS A 229 2.03 10.80 6.32
N ALA A 230 1.45 9.62 6.27
CA ALA A 230 0.20 9.37 5.59
C ALA A 230 -1.02 10.00 6.30
N LEU A 231 -0.92 10.24 7.62
CA LEU A 231 -1.90 11.03 8.37
C LEU A 231 -1.85 12.54 8.02
N LEU A 232 -0.79 13.00 7.32
CA LEU A 232 -0.66 14.41 6.93
C LEU A 232 -1.60 14.72 5.78
N GLY A 233 -2.65 15.48 6.04
CA GLY A 233 -3.60 15.93 5.02
C GLY A 233 -2.94 16.79 3.94
N GLY A 234 -3.30 16.58 2.68
CA GLY A 234 -2.86 17.41 1.57
C GLY A 234 -1.59 16.95 0.86
N PHE A 235 -1.11 15.73 1.12
CA PHE A 235 0.03 15.12 0.45
C PHE A 235 -0.27 13.73 -0.09
N PHE A 236 0.36 13.41 -1.22
CA PHE A 236 0.58 12.03 -1.63
C PHE A 236 1.89 11.54 -1.04
N VAL A 237 1.81 10.47 -0.27
CA VAL A 237 2.97 9.84 0.36
C VAL A 237 3.45 8.70 -0.53
N THR A 238 4.73 8.67 -0.84
CA THR A 238 5.38 7.56 -1.55
C THR A 238 6.67 7.20 -0.83
N SER A 239 7.04 5.92 -0.85
CA SER A 239 8.25 5.44 -0.22
C SER A 239 9.08 4.56 -1.16
N ASN A 240 10.37 4.45 -0.88
CA ASN A 240 11.33 3.55 -1.54
C ASN A 240 11.33 3.59 -3.07
N ARG A 241 11.11 4.75 -3.70
CA ARG A 241 11.17 4.91 -5.15
C ARG A 241 12.46 5.57 -5.60
N GLU A 242 12.95 5.13 -6.75
CA GLU A 242 14.03 5.80 -7.46
C GLU A 242 13.54 7.15 -8.01
N SER A 243 14.33 8.19 -7.81
CA SER A 243 14.07 9.52 -8.36
C SER A 243 15.37 10.13 -8.86
N GLY A 244 15.55 10.19 -10.17
CA GLY A 244 16.77 10.68 -10.79
C GLY A 244 17.98 9.79 -10.49
N GLU A 245 19.03 10.34 -9.85
CA GLU A 245 20.27 9.63 -9.51
C GLU A 245 20.26 8.98 -8.11
N GLY A 246 19.13 8.98 -7.38
CA GLY A 246 19.05 8.50 -6.01
C GLY A 246 17.75 7.84 -5.61
N ARG A 247 17.77 7.15 -4.47
CA ARG A 247 16.62 6.55 -3.81
C ARG A 247 16.32 7.36 -2.55
N TYR A 248 15.05 7.66 -2.32
CA TYR A 248 14.57 8.29 -1.08
C TYR A 248 13.74 7.30 -0.26
N ASP A 249 13.72 7.50 1.06
CA ASP A 249 12.93 6.64 1.95
C ASP A 249 11.45 7.01 1.90
N ILE A 250 11.12 8.29 2.12
CA ILE A 250 9.73 8.78 2.06
C ILE A 250 9.67 10.11 1.32
N GLN A 251 8.70 10.24 0.41
CA GLN A 251 8.41 11.49 -0.29
C GLN A 251 6.96 11.90 -0.06
N LEU A 252 6.78 13.17 0.30
CA LEU A 252 5.49 13.83 0.41
C LEU A 252 5.31 14.76 -0.79
N LYS A 253 4.42 14.40 -1.73
CA LYS A 253 4.06 15.24 -2.88
C LYS A 253 2.82 16.04 -2.54
N PRO A 254 2.85 17.38 -2.63
CA PRO A 254 1.66 18.17 -2.35
C PRO A 254 0.55 17.90 -3.36
N VAL A 255 -0.69 17.80 -2.87
CA VAL A 255 -1.90 17.68 -3.69
C VAL A 255 -2.29 19.03 -4.27
N LYS A 256 -1.96 20.13 -3.57
CA LYS A 256 -2.33 21.50 -3.95
C LYS A 256 -1.08 22.33 -4.24
N LYS A 257 -1.19 23.24 -5.22
CA LYS A 257 -0.15 24.26 -5.47
C LYS A 257 0.06 25.13 -4.23
N GLY A 258 1.33 25.43 -3.92
CA GLY A 258 1.70 26.29 -2.80
C GLY A 258 2.16 25.54 -1.53
N LEU A 259 2.03 24.23 -1.47
CA LEU A 259 2.64 23.42 -0.43
C LEU A 259 4.01 22.90 -0.89
N PRO A 260 5.02 22.83 0.00
CA PRO A 260 6.35 22.29 -0.35
C PRO A 260 6.29 20.79 -0.57
N GLY A 261 7.06 20.27 -1.53
CA GLY A 261 7.40 18.84 -1.57
C GLY A 261 8.45 18.54 -0.49
N ILE A 262 8.30 17.40 0.20
CA ILE A 262 9.17 17.02 1.32
C ILE A 262 9.76 15.65 1.04
N ILE A 263 11.06 15.50 1.26
CA ILE A 263 11.77 14.22 1.23
C ILE A 263 12.27 13.95 2.64
N ILE A 264 12.02 12.75 3.14
CA ILE A 264 12.47 12.27 4.44
C ILE A 264 13.42 11.10 4.19
N GLU A 265 14.63 11.21 4.73
CA GLU A 265 15.61 10.14 4.81
C GLU A 265 15.73 9.68 6.26
N LEU A 266 15.67 8.38 6.49
CA LEU A 266 15.80 7.75 7.79
C LEU A 266 17.19 7.12 7.88
N LYS A 267 17.91 7.41 8.97
CA LYS A 267 19.22 6.81 9.21
C LYS A 267 19.26 6.21 10.62
N ALA A 268 19.53 4.89 10.68
CA ALA A 268 19.74 4.20 11.94
C ALA A 268 21.22 4.20 12.30
N GLU A 269 21.58 4.74 13.46
CA GLU A 269 22.91 4.61 14.03
C GLU A 269 22.98 3.41 14.98
N LYS A 270 23.93 2.49 14.72
CA LYS A 270 24.11 1.27 15.55
C LYS A 270 24.81 1.52 16.91
N ASN A 271 25.28 2.74 17.20
CA ASN A 271 26.02 3.07 18.44
C ASN A 271 25.22 3.98 19.36
N TRP A 272 24.18 3.46 19.97
CA TRP A 272 23.29 4.12 20.91
C TRP A 272 23.96 4.64 22.22
N TYR A 273 25.14 4.15 22.58
CA TYR A 273 25.75 4.43 23.89
C TYR A 273 26.67 5.67 23.93
N ARG A 274 26.90 6.41 22.85
CA ARG A 274 27.93 7.49 22.86
C ARG A 274 27.56 8.85 22.28
N ARG A 275 26.41 9.04 21.61
CA ARG A 275 25.98 10.38 21.16
C ARG A 275 24.44 10.47 21.15
N GLU A 276 23.94 11.68 21.47
CA GLU A 276 22.52 11.96 21.27
C GLU A 276 22.14 11.72 19.80
N PRO A 277 21.01 11.04 19.52
CA PRO A 277 20.59 10.78 18.15
C PRO A 277 20.25 12.10 17.47
N GLU A 278 21.07 12.54 16.54
CA GLU A 278 20.71 13.62 15.62
C GLU A 278 19.80 13.04 14.52
N THR A 279 18.51 13.23 14.68
CA THR A 279 17.56 13.02 13.58
C THR A 279 17.75 14.18 12.60
N VAL A 280 18.42 13.93 11.49
CA VAL A 280 18.60 14.94 10.44
C VAL A 280 17.43 14.84 9.48
N VAL A 281 16.45 15.72 9.62
CA VAL A 281 15.43 15.95 8.61
C VAL A 281 15.95 17.03 7.66
N ARG A 282 16.26 16.66 6.43
CA ARG A 282 16.60 17.62 5.38
C ARG A 282 15.38 17.99 4.58
N TYR A 283 15.08 19.27 4.53
CA TYR A 283 14.00 19.82 3.69
C TYR A 283 14.58 20.15 2.31
N CYS A 284 13.97 19.62 1.26
CA CYS A 284 14.23 20.06 -0.11
C CYS A 284 12.98 20.81 -0.61
N THR A 285 12.98 22.11 -0.48
CA THR A 285 11.94 22.97 -1.07
C THR A 285 12.39 23.36 -2.47
N LYS A 286 11.75 22.81 -3.51
CA LYS A 286 11.79 23.43 -4.84
C LYS A 286 10.74 24.52 -4.87
N THR A 287 11.16 25.77 -4.84
CA THR A 287 10.32 26.89 -5.26
C THR A 287 10.30 26.95 -6.78
N ASP A 288 9.22 27.46 -7.38
CA ASP A 288 9.01 27.61 -8.84
C ASP A 288 10.11 28.43 -9.57
N SER A 289 11.12 28.89 -8.86
CA SER A 289 12.26 29.67 -9.36
C SER A 289 13.54 28.88 -9.64
N GLY A 290 13.49 27.54 -9.59
CA GLY A 290 14.61 26.69 -10.06
C GLY A 290 15.92 26.77 -9.25
N LYS A 291 15.93 27.35 -8.06
CA LYS A 291 17.09 27.33 -7.16
C LYS A 291 16.91 26.32 -6.03
N THR A 292 17.83 25.37 -5.97
CA THR A 292 17.98 24.43 -4.84
C THR A 292 18.62 25.19 -3.67
N ILE A 293 18.01 25.13 -2.51
CA ILE A 293 18.60 25.54 -1.24
C ILE A 293 18.92 24.29 -0.44
#